data_06e9b422146579c2862b61172483820b
#
_entry.id   06e9b422146579c2862b61172483820b
#
_cell.length_a   1.000
_cell.length_b   1.000
_cell.length_c   1.000
_cell.angle_alpha   90.00
_cell.angle_beta   90.00
_cell.angle_gamma   90.00
#
_symmetry.space_group_name_H-M   'P 1'
#
loop_
_entity.id
_entity.type
_entity.pdbx_description
1 polymer ?
#
loop_
_entity_poly.entity_id
_entity_poly.type
_entity_poly.pdbx_seq_one_letter_code
_entity_poly.pdbx_strand_id
1 'polypeptide(L)'
;FRSSHMMEMCREYGIVYKTQEPYEVLSTKWLDYDHVLKLKTVENMVEVYYNSGQFQNTLEYLEKFFPDAFSIYERLGSFYMEKGYGDVSHTRMRRYEILLEFLEDVPEISMDQVKDQMVYDLYLRENLKSRPGFARDQKPFERQVWDFRKREKVAKNAHVEVFADGTVLLFNYADRDPLTNNAHVTDVTKDVFENLNRD
;
A
#
# COMPACT_ATOMS: atom_id res chain seq x y z
N PHE A 1 1.55 -23.83 -29.95
CA PHE A 1 2.58 -22.95 -30.54
C PHE A 1 3.76 -23.80 -31.07
N ARG A 2 3.69 -24.25 -32.31
CA ARG A 2 4.81 -24.93 -32.98
C ARG A 2 5.28 -24.08 -34.17
N SER A 3 5.73 -22.85 -33.93
CA SER A 3 6.50 -22.15 -34.94
C SER A 3 7.96 -22.63 -34.82
N SER A 4 8.59 -22.92 -35.93
CA SER A 4 10.02 -23.35 -36.00
C SER A 4 10.95 -22.37 -35.27
N HIS A 5 10.67 -21.06 -35.38
CA HIS A 5 11.41 -19.99 -34.74
C HIS A 5 11.36 -20.04 -33.19
N MET A 6 10.19 -20.31 -32.59
CA MET A 6 10.06 -20.46 -31.14
C MET A 6 10.87 -21.67 -30.63
N MET A 7 10.86 -22.76 -31.36
CA MET A 7 11.65 -23.97 -31.00
C MET A 7 13.16 -23.74 -31.11
N GLU A 8 13.58 -22.93 -32.08
CA GLU A 8 14.99 -22.54 -32.24
C GLU A 8 15.43 -21.65 -31.07
N MET A 9 14.63 -20.63 -30.71
CA MET A 9 14.88 -19.80 -29.54
C MET A 9 14.94 -20.61 -28.24
N CYS A 10 14.02 -21.58 -28.06
CA CYS A 10 14.06 -22.45 -26.87
C CYS A 10 15.38 -23.22 -26.77
N ARG A 11 15.92 -23.70 -27.90
CA ARG A 11 17.23 -24.40 -27.93
C ARG A 11 18.40 -23.45 -27.68
N GLU A 12 18.38 -22.30 -28.34
CA GLU A 12 19.47 -21.31 -28.26
C GLU A 12 19.59 -20.73 -26.84
N TYR A 13 18.43 -20.42 -26.19
CA TYR A 13 18.39 -19.80 -24.89
C TYR A 13 18.12 -20.77 -23.73
N GLY A 14 18.10 -22.09 -24.02
CA GLY A 14 17.87 -23.13 -23.00
C GLY A 14 16.55 -22.97 -22.25
N ILE A 15 15.49 -22.47 -22.94
CA ILE A 15 14.22 -22.18 -22.31
C ILE A 15 13.47 -23.48 -22.08
N VAL A 16 13.11 -23.75 -20.83
CA VAL A 16 12.27 -24.85 -20.41
C VAL A 16 10.90 -24.31 -20.02
N TYR A 17 9.84 -24.87 -20.62
CA TYR A 17 8.45 -24.51 -20.34
C TYR A 17 7.72 -25.61 -19.56
N LYS A 18 6.73 -25.20 -18.78
CA LYS A 18 5.72 -26.09 -18.25
C LYS A 18 4.93 -26.72 -19.41
N THR A 19 4.74 -28.02 -19.37
CA THR A 19 4.09 -28.77 -20.47
C THR A 19 2.56 -28.65 -20.48
N GLN A 20 1.98 -28.12 -19.41
CA GLN A 20 0.53 -27.90 -19.23
C GLN A 20 0.23 -26.40 -19.08
N GLU A 21 -0.98 -26.02 -19.41
CA GLU A 21 -1.47 -24.66 -19.18
C GLU A 21 -1.52 -24.30 -17.68
N PRO A 22 -1.17 -23.06 -17.34
CA PRO A 22 -0.59 -22.01 -18.18
C PRO A 22 0.86 -22.34 -18.55
N TYR A 23 1.22 -22.13 -19.81
CA TYR A 23 2.58 -22.41 -20.35
C TYR A 23 3.59 -21.39 -19.84
N GLU A 24 4.13 -21.64 -18.67
CA GLU A 24 5.08 -20.76 -18.02
C GLU A 24 6.50 -21.20 -18.25
N VAL A 25 7.43 -20.25 -18.33
CA VAL A 25 8.87 -20.51 -18.33
C VAL A 25 9.28 -21.02 -16.96
N LEU A 26 9.96 -22.15 -16.93
CA LEU A 26 10.50 -22.76 -15.70
C LEU A 26 11.97 -22.40 -15.49
N SER A 27 12.75 -22.32 -16.57
CA SER A 27 14.15 -21.92 -16.52
C SER A 27 14.67 -21.47 -17.88
N THR A 28 15.81 -20.80 -17.88
CA THR A 28 16.58 -20.43 -19.06
C THR A 28 18.07 -20.72 -18.80
N LYS A 29 18.94 -20.54 -19.82
CA LYS A 29 20.38 -20.70 -19.60
C LYS A 29 20.98 -19.66 -18.61
N TRP A 30 20.27 -18.58 -18.29
CA TRP A 30 20.71 -17.52 -17.38
C TRP A 30 19.97 -17.52 -16.04
N LEU A 31 18.77 -18.10 -15.99
CA LEU A 31 17.90 -18.14 -14.82
C LEU A 31 17.52 -19.59 -14.57
N ASP A 32 17.94 -20.14 -13.46
CA ASP A 32 17.47 -21.43 -12.99
C ASP A 32 16.02 -21.32 -12.46
N TYR A 33 15.46 -22.46 -12.06
CA TYR A 33 14.08 -22.56 -11.59
C TYR A 33 13.82 -21.71 -10.33
N ASP A 34 14.74 -21.68 -9.39
CA ASP A 34 14.59 -20.95 -8.13
C ASP A 34 14.59 -19.44 -8.36
N HIS A 35 15.45 -18.96 -9.28
CA HIS A 35 15.43 -17.55 -9.70
C HIS A 35 14.12 -17.16 -10.40
N VAL A 36 13.56 -18.03 -11.23
CA VAL A 36 12.26 -17.78 -11.87
C VAL A 36 11.14 -17.72 -10.83
N LEU A 37 11.12 -18.63 -9.85
CA LEU A 37 10.16 -18.59 -8.75
C LEU A 37 10.27 -17.30 -7.93
N LYS A 38 11.50 -16.89 -7.62
CA LYS A 38 11.74 -15.65 -6.90
C LYS A 38 11.22 -14.43 -7.66
N LEU A 39 11.48 -14.34 -8.97
CA LEU A 39 10.95 -13.26 -9.80
C LEU A 39 9.42 -13.24 -9.85
N LYS A 40 8.77 -14.40 -9.93
CA LYS A 40 7.30 -14.49 -9.84
C LYS A 40 6.75 -14.01 -8.51
N THR A 41 7.45 -14.30 -7.42
CA THR A 41 7.05 -13.81 -6.10
C THR A 41 7.18 -12.29 -6.03
N VAL A 42 8.26 -11.72 -6.57
CA VAL A 42 8.44 -10.26 -6.69
C VAL A 42 7.34 -9.64 -7.55
N GLU A 43 7.04 -10.24 -8.73
CA GLU A 43 5.95 -9.80 -9.61
C GLU A 43 4.61 -9.74 -8.87
N ASN A 44 4.27 -10.77 -8.09
CA ASN A 44 3.05 -10.79 -7.28
C ASN A 44 3.03 -9.65 -6.25
N MET A 45 4.15 -9.35 -5.60
CA MET A 45 4.22 -8.25 -4.63
C MET A 45 4.08 -6.88 -5.32
N VAL A 46 4.69 -6.70 -6.48
CA VAL A 46 4.52 -5.49 -7.30
C VAL A 46 3.06 -5.32 -7.70
N GLU A 47 2.38 -6.39 -8.15
CA GLU A 47 0.97 -6.33 -8.52
C GLU A 47 0.06 -5.96 -7.34
N VAL A 48 0.30 -6.55 -6.18
CA VAL A 48 -0.51 -6.34 -4.97
C VAL A 48 -0.29 -4.95 -4.37
N TYR A 49 0.96 -4.51 -4.28
CA TYR A 49 1.31 -3.31 -3.49
C TYR A 49 1.54 -2.08 -4.37
N TYR A 50 2.18 -2.22 -5.54
CA TYR A 50 2.47 -1.09 -6.43
C TYR A 50 1.34 -0.86 -7.45
N ASN A 51 1.05 -1.84 -8.31
CA ASN A 51 0.09 -1.67 -9.41
C ASN A 51 -1.34 -1.45 -8.92
N SER A 52 -1.70 -1.95 -7.75
CA SER A 52 -3.00 -1.67 -7.13
C SER A 52 -3.20 -0.18 -6.84
N GLY A 53 -2.13 0.59 -6.74
CA GLY A 53 -2.11 2.00 -6.37
C GLY A 53 -2.64 2.29 -4.97
N GLN A 54 -2.81 1.27 -4.11
CA GLN A 54 -3.41 1.43 -2.78
C GLN A 54 -2.42 1.86 -1.70
N PHE A 55 -1.12 1.78 -1.97
CA PHE A 55 -0.05 1.97 -1.00
C PHE A 55 0.96 3.03 -1.44
N GLN A 56 0.55 4.00 -2.24
CA GLN A 56 1.46 4.95 -2.89
C GLN A 56 2.31 5.74 -1.89
N ASN A 57 1.66 6.38 -0.93
CA ASN A 57 2.37 7.19 0.08
C ASN A 57 3.17 6.30 1.04
N THR A 58 2.63 5.13 1.37
CA THR A 58 3.33 4.13 2.19
C THR A 58 4.60 3.66 1.49
N LEU A 59 4.55 3.28 0.22
CA LEU A 59 5.71 2.82 -0.54
C LEU A 59 6.76 3.93 -0.72
N GLU A 60 6.35 5.16 -1.06
CA GLU A 60 7.24 6.31 -1.16
C GLU A 60 7.99 6.58 0.17
N TYR A 61 7.30 6.41 1.29
CA TYR A 61 7.94 6.49 2.60
C TYR A 61 8.96 5.36 2.80
N LEU A 62 8.62 4.11 2.42
CA LEU A 62 9.46 2.93 2.59
C LEU A 62 10.72 2.95 1.73
N GLU A 63 10.69 3.53 0.54
CA GLU A 63 11.85 3.64 -0.36
C GLU A 63 13.09 4.25 0.32
N LYS A 64 12.90 5.05 1.36
CA LYS A 64 14.00 5.68 2.13
C LYS A 64 14.80 4.70 2.99
N PHE A 65 14.25 3.52 3.26
CA PHE A 65 14.80 2.52 4.18
C PHE A 65 15.32 1.26 3.48
N PHE A 66 15.22 1.22 2.16
CA PHE A 66 15.67 0.09 1.35
C PHE A 66 16.67 0.57 0.29
N PRO A 67 17.62 -0.28 -0.12
CA PRO A 67 18.61 0.09 -1.13
C PRO A 67 18.02 0.49 -2.48
N ASP A 68 16.91 -0.13 -2.85
CA ASP A 68 16.15 0.07 -4.07
C ASP A 68 14.73 -0.50 -3.96
N ALA A 69 13.86 -0.15 -4.90
CA ALA A 69 12.48 -0.62 -4.91
C ALA A 69 12.37 -2.14 -5.08
N PHE A 70 13.27 -2.79 -5.83
CA PHE A 70 13.27 -4.23 -6.00
C PHE A 70 13.47 -4.95 -4.66
N SER A 71 14.37 -4.46 -3.82
CA SER A 71 14.66 -5.01 -2.49
C SER A 71 13.44 -5.02 -1.57
N ILE A 72 12.53 -4.04 -1.68
CA ILE A 72 11.27 -4.02 -0.92
C ILE A 72 10.43 -5.24 -1.29
N TYR A 73 10.17 -5.43 -2.59
CA TYR A 73 9.30 -6.50 -3.07
C TYR A 73 9.92 -7.88 -2.91
N GLU A 74 11.23 -7.99 -3.06
CA GLU A 74 11.98 -9.23 -2.85
C GLU A 74 11.87 -9.70 -1.39
N ARG A 75 12.13 -8.80 -0.43
CA ARG A 75 12.03 -9.12 1.00
C ARG A 75 10.60 -9.37 1.43
N LEU A 76 9.65 -8.56 0.94
CA LEU A 76 8.23 -8.75 1.21
C LEU A 76 7.73 -10.09 0.63
N GLY A 77 8.17 -10.45 -0.59
CA GLY A 77 7.87 -11.74 -1.21
C GLY A 77 8.41 -12.91 -0.41
N SER A 78 9.64 -12.82 0.08
CA SER A 78 10.23 -13.83 0.97
C SER A 78 9.43 -13.97 2.26
N PHE A 79 9.04 -12.85 2.88
CA PHE A 79 8.18 -12.83 4.06
C PHE A 79 6.82 -13.51 3.81
N TYR A 80 6.20 -13.26 2.65
CA TYR A 80 4.95 -13.92 2.26
C TYR A 80 5.10 -15.44 2.16
N MET A 81 6.21 -15.91 1.61
CA MET A 81 6.51 -17.35 1.51
C MET A 81 6.74 -17.96 2.87
N GLU A 82 7.54 -17.34 3.73
CA GLU A 82 7.84 -17.82 5.09
C GLU A 82 6.60 -17.93 5.97
N LYS A 83 5.68 -16.96 5.85
CA LYS A 83 4.43 -16.93 6.62
C LYS A 83 3.29 -17.75 5.99
N GLY A 84 3.48 -18.31 4.79
CA GLY A 84 2.44 -19.04 4.06
C GLY A 84 1.29 -18.16 3.56
N TYR A 85 1.56 -16.88 3.30
CA TYR A 85 0.54 -15.94 2.79
C TYR A 85 0.40 -15.96 1.27
N GLY A 86 1.34 -16.58 0.54
CA GLY A 86 1.41 -16.57 -0.92
C GLY A 86 0.24 -17.27 -1.61
N ASP A 87 -0.27 -18.33 -1.00
CA ASP A 87 -1.29 -19.21 -1.60
C ASP A 87 -2.73 -18.81 -1.23
N VAL A 88 -2.91 -17.73 -0.48
CA VAL A 88 -4.22 -17.30 0.05
C VAL A 88 -4.57 -15.91 -0.44
N SER A 89 -5.82 -15.74 -0.88
CA SER A 89 -6.33 -14.41 -1.22
C SER A 89 -6.58 -13.60 0.05
N HIS A 90 -6.03 -12.39 0.10
CA HIS A 90 -6.16 -11.48 1.24
C HIS A 90 -7.09 -10.31 0.92
N THR A 91 -7.89 -9.90 1.91
CA THR A 91 -8.65 -8.65 1.83
C THR A 91 -7.68 -7.47 1.81
N ARG A 92 -8.15 -6.31 1.31
CA ARG A 92 -7.35 -5.08 1.32
C ARG A 92 -6.83 -4.76 2.73
N MET A 93 -7.68 -4.79 3.74
CA MET A 93 -7.28 -4.50 5.12
C MET A 93 -6.21 -5.48 5.62
N ARG A 94 -6.36 -6.79 5.31
CA ARG A 94 -5.35 -7.79 5.69
C ARG A 94 -3.99 -7.52 5.03
N ARG A 95 -3.95 -6.98 3.81
CA ARG A 95 -2.69 -6.60 3.15
C ARG A 95 -1.96 -5.47 3.88
N TYR A 96 -2.68 -4.50 4.45
CA TYR A 96 -2.08 -3.46 5.31
C TYR A 96 -1.50 -4.08 6.60
N GLU A 97 -2.23 -5.01 7.22
CA GLU A 97 -1.76 -5.70 8.43
C GLU A 97 -0.52 -6.55 8.15
N ILE A 98 -0.49 -7.29 7.03
CA ILE A 98 0.68 -8.08 6.61
C ILE A 98 1.88 -7.18 6.34
N LEU A 99 1.67 -6.03 5.71
CA LEU A 99 2.76 -5.07 5.48
C LEU A 99 3.30 -4.51 6.81
N LEU A 100 2.44 -4.25 7.80
CA LEU A 100 2.87 -3.86 9.14
C LEU A 100 3.68 -4.97 9.82
N GLU A 101 3.21 -6.22 9.78
CA GLU A 101 3.95 -7.38 10.31
C GLU A 101 5.36 -7.50 9.69
N PHE A 102 5.46 -7.31 8.36
CA PHE A 102 6.74 -7.32 7.65
C PHE A 102 7.68 -6.22 8.12
N LEU A 103 7.15 -5.02 8.41
CA LEU A 103 7.94 -3.85 8.77
C LEU A 103 8.40 -3.84 10.22
N GLU A 104 7.83 -4.67 11.10
CA GLU A 104 8.27 -4.82 12.50
C GLU A 104 9.75 -5.25 12.59
N ASP A 105 10.22 -6.03 11.61
CA ASP A 105 11.59 -6.53 11.56
C ASP A 105 12.54 -5.65 10.70
N VAL A 106 12.08 -4.49 10.23
CA VAL A 106 12.92 -3.58 9.43
C VAL A 106 13.51 -2.49 10.33
N PRO A 107 14.85 -2.44 10.51
CA PRO A 107 15.49 -1.44 11.35
C PRO A 107 15.21 0.00 10.88
N GLU A 108 15.23 0.93 11.83
CA GLU A 108 15.14 2.39 11.57
C GLU A 108 13.77 2.90 11.08
N ILE A 109 12.81 2.02 10.80
CA ILE A 109 11.46 2.44 10.41
C ILE A 109 10.66 2.89 11.64
N SER A 110 10.09 4.08 11.57
CA SER A 110 9.11 4.54 12.56
C SER A 110 7.74 3.93 12.24
N MET A 111 7.29 3.00 13.08
CA MET A 111 5.99 2.35 12.91
C MET A 111 4.82 3.34 13.00
N ASP A 112 4.95 4.41 13.80
CA ASP A 112 3.92 5.46 13.87
C ASP A 112 3.80 6.22 12.54
N GLN A 113 4.93 6.54 11.90
CA GLN A 113 4.92 7.19 10.59
C GLN A 113 4.39 6.26 9.50
N VAL A 114 4.77 4.98 9.51
CA VAL A 114 4.21 3.98 8.57
C VAL A 114 2.69 3.90 8.71
N LYS A 115 2.18 3.78 9.93
CA LYS A 115 0.73 3.73 10.19
C LYS A 115 0.03 4.99 9.69
N ASP A 116 0.64 6.16 9.84
CA ASP A 116 0.10 7.42 9.33
C ASP A 116 0.03 7.41 7.79
N GLN A 117 1.09 6.96 7.09
CA GLN A 117 1.06 6.83 5.64
C GLN A 117 -0.02 5.84 5.17
N MET A 118 -0.16 4.70 5.85
CA MET A 118 -1.20 3.72 5.54
C MET A 118 -2.62 4.26 5.77
N VAL A 119 -2.82 5.02 6.85
CA VAL A 119 -4.10 5.68 7.13
C VAL A 119 -4.41 6.73 6.08
N TYR A 120 -3.40 7.50 5.65
CA TYR A 120 -3.54 8.46 4.56
C TYR A 120 -3.96 7.75 3.26
N ASP A 121 -3.25 6.70 2.85
CA ASP A 121 -3.57 5.92 1.64
C ASP A 121 -5.00 5.35 1.68
N LEU A 122 -5.44 4.85 2.83
CA LEU A 122 -6.79 4.33 3.02
C LEU A 122 -7.85 5.41 2.84
N TYR A 123 -7.73 6.53 3.56
CA TYR A 123 -8.73 7.61 3.48
C TYR A 123 -8.64 8.43 2.20
N LEU A 124 -7.50 8.45 1.53
CA LEU A 124 -7.39 9.02 0.18
C LEU A 124 -8.36 8.32 -0.79
N ARG A 125 -8.54 7.01 -0.63
CA ARG A 125 -9.35 6.19 -1.52
C ARG A 125 -10.82 6.11 -1.13
N GLU A 126 -11.14 5.95 0.15
CA GLU A 126 -12.53 5.77 0.57
C GLU A 126 -12.80 6.23 2.00
N ASN A 127 -14.04 6.63 2.22
CA ASN A 127 -14.55 6.89 3.57
C ASN A 127 -14.88 5.55 4.24
N LEU A 128 -13.98 5.06 5.07
CA LEU A 128 -14.14 3.78 5.75
C LEU A 128 -15.33 3.82 6.74
N LYS A 129 -16.12 2.75 6.77
CA LYS A 129 -17.22 2.60 7.73
C LYS A 129 -16.74 2.39 9.17
N SER A 130 -15.58 1.76 9.32
CA SER A 130 -14.91 1.54 10.60
C SER A 130 -13.45 1.92 10.49
N ARG A 131 -12.91 2.47 11.56
CA ARG A 131 -11.53 2.86 11.65
C ARG A 131 -10.62 1.63 11.64
N PRO A 132 -9.46 1.65 10.92
CA PRO A 132 -8.48 0.57 10.96
C PRO A 132 -7.97 0.35 12.38
N GLY A 133 -7.80 -0.93 12.79
CA GLY A 133 -7.35 -1.28 14.14
C GLY A 133 -5.94 -0.78 14.47
N PHE A 134 -5.10 -0.59 13.46
CA PHE A 134 -3.74 -0.05 13.61
C PHE A 134 -3.68 1.49 13.62
N ALA A 135 -4.78 2.17 13.27
CA ALA A 135 -4.81 3.63 13.21
C ALA A 135 -4.75 4.22 14.63
N ARG A 136 -4.08 5.37 14.75
CA ARG A 136 -3.93 6.13 15.99
C ARG A 136 -5.27 6.43 16.66
N ASP A 137 -5.34 6.42 18.00
CA ASP A 137 -6.51 6.84 18.74
C ASP A 137 -6.79 8.34 18.54
N GLN A 138 -7.98 8.68 18.08
CA GLN A 138 -8.43 10.05 17.82
C GLN A 138 -9.21 10.67 18.98
N LYS A 139 -9.50 9.89 20.04
CA LYS A 139 -10.28 10.38 21.20
C LYS A 139 -9.77 11.69 21.78
N PRO A 140 -8.45 11.93 21.90
CA PRO A 140 -7.94 13.20 22.41
C PRO A 140 -8.36 14.42 21.59
N PHE A 141 -8.71 14.23 20.32
CA PHE A 141 -9.03 15.31 19.37
C PHE A 141 -10.50 15.36 18.97
N GLU A 142 -11.34 14.44 19.49
CA GLU A 142 -12.75 14.33 19.09
C GLU A 142 -13.52 15.65 19.23
N ARG A 143 -13.29 16.39 20.31
CA ARG A 143 -13.96 17.67 20.56
C ARG A 143 -13.57 18.71 19.52
N GLN A 144 -12.29 18.90 19.28
CA GLN A 144 -11.75 19.86 18.31
C GLN A 144 -12.26 19.58 16.89
N VAL A 145 -12.18 18.31 16.49
CA VAL A 145 -12.65 17.84 15.18
C VAL A 145 -14.17 18.03 15.07
N TRP A 146 -14.94 17.74 16.12
CA TRP A 146 -16.39 17.94 16.13
C TRP A 146 -16.77 19.42 16.01
N ASP A 147 -16.14 20.32 16.78
CA ASP A 147 -16.36 21.76 16.74
C ASP A 147 -16.03 22.32 15.34
N PHE A 148 -14.89 21.92 14.77
CA PHE A 148 -14.52 22.25 13.39
C PHE A 148 -15.59 21.79 12.40
N ARG A 149 -15.98 20.52 12.42
CA ARG A 149 -16.97 19.96 11.49
C ARG A 149 -18.31 20.69 11.56
N LYS A 150 -18.72 21.10 12.75
CA LYS A 150 -19.96 21.84 12.96
C LYS A 150 -19.86 23.28 12.43
N ARG A 151 -18.77 23.96 12.72
CA ARG A 151 -18.53 25.35 12.30
C ARG A 151 -18.44 25.47 10.79
N GLU A 152 -17.63 24.63 10.15
CA GLU A 152 -17.41 24.65 8.70
C GLU A 152 -18.48 23.88 7.92
N LYS A 153 -19.50 23.34 8.59
CA LYS A 153 -20.56 22.53 7.96
C LYS A 153 -20.02 21.39 7.09
N VAL A 154 -18.96 20.73 7.57
CA VAL A 154 -18.29 19.64 6.85
C VAL A 154 -19.30 18.56 6.47
N ALA A 155 -19.26 18.13 5.21
CA ALA A 155 -20.18 17.13 4.67
C ALA A 155 -20.11 15.81 5.46
N LYS A 156 -21.24 15.11 5.57
CA LYS A 156 -21.31 13.82 6.30
C LYS A 156 -20.44 12.74 5.69
N ASN A 157 -20.23 12.79 4.37
CA ASN A 157 -19.40 11.86 3.64
C ASN A 157 -17.91 12.26 3.57
N ALA A 158 -17.48 13.27 4.33
CA ALA A 158 -16.09 13.64 4.46
C ALA A 158 -15.48 13.06 5.74
N HIS A 159 -14.18 12.78 5.72
CA HIS A 159 -13.39 12.32 6.86
C HIS A 159 -12.37 13.37 7.30
N VAL A 160 -12.17 13.49 8.61
CA VAL A 160 -11.11 14.34 9.20
C VAL A 160 -10.21 13.43 10.03
N GLU A 161 -8.89 13.49 9.75
CA GLU A 161 -7.88 12.69 10.42
C GLU A 161 -6.80 13.57 11.03
N VAL A 162 -6.39 13.25 12.27
CA VAL A 162 -5.26 13.90 12.96
C VAL A 162 -4.07 12.94 12.94
N PHE A 163 -2.95 13.37 12.35
CA PHE A 163 -1.73 12.59 12.20
C PHE A 163 -0.75 12.80 13.36
N ALA A 164 0.30 11.97 13.43
CA ALA A 164 1.27 11.96 14.52
C ALA A 164 2.04 13.28 14.68
N ASP A 165 2.31 13.95 13.57
CA ASP A 165 2.98 15.23 13.51
C ASP A 165 2.10 16.42 13.90
N GLY A 166 0.81 16.17 14.21
CA GLY A 166 -0.18 17.19 14.53
C GLY A 166 -0.90 17.76 13.30
N THR A 167 -0.57 17.33 12.09
CA THR A 167 -1.29 17.73 10.88
C THR A 167 -2.72 17.18 10.91
N VAL A 168 -3.68 17.98 10.51
CA VAL A 168 -5.09 17.59 10.39
C VAL A 168 -5.54 17.71 8.95
N LEU A 169 -5.96 16.60 8.36
CA LEU A 169 -6.41 16.56 6.98
C LEU A 169 -7.89 16.26 6.86
N LEU A 170 -8.55 17.00 5.98
CA LEU A 170 -9.93 16.76 5.55
C LEU A 170 -9.94 16.05 4.21
N PHE A 171 -10.50 14.85 4.16
CA PHE A 171 -10.74 14.05 2.95
C PHE A 171 -12.18 14.26 2.49
N ASN A 172 -12.34 14.95 1.36
CA ASN A 172 -13.65 15.22 0.77
C ASN A 172 -13.93 14.24 -0.37
N TYR A 173 -14.99 13.45 -0.24
CA TYR A 173 -15.37 12.44 -1.24
C TYR A 173 -16.47 12.91 -2.20
N ALA A 174 -16.99 14.12 -2.03
CA ALA A 174 -18.01 14.68 -2.92
C ALA A 174 -17.41 15.17 -4.24
N ASP A 175 -16.15 15.64 -4.20
CA ASP A 175 -15.40 16.11 -5.34
C ASP A 175 -14.08 15.31 -5.41
N ARG A 176 -14.10 14.25 -6.21
CA ARG A 176 -12.96 13.36 -6.36
C ARG A 176 -12.13 13.73 -7.58
N ASP A 177 -10.84 13.47 -7.50
CA ASP A 177 -9.96 13.57 -8.65
C ASP A 177 -10.46 12.69 -9.82
N PRO A 178 -10.69 13.25 -11.02
CA PRO A 178 -11.31 12.51 -12.13
C PRO A 178 -10.42 11.42 -12.72
N LEU A 179 -9.09 11.47 -12.51
CA LEU A 179 -8.14 10.51 -13.05
C LEU A 179 -7.88 9.36 -12.07
N THR A 180 -7.67 9.70 -10.80
CA THR A 180 -7.28 8.73 -9.77
C THR A 180 -8.46 8.24 -8.94
N ASN A 181 -9.58 8.95 -8.97
CA ASN A 181 -10.75 8.76 -8.11
C ASN A 181 -10.44 8.92 -6.60
N ASN A 182 -9.35 9.59 -6.28
CA ASN A 182 -8.97 9.91 -4.92
C ASN A 182 -9.83 11.04 -4.34
N ALA A 183 -9.96 11.07 -3.01
CA ALA A 183 -10.58 12.18 -2.31
C ALA A 183 -9.78 13.46 -2.51
N HIS A 184 -10.48 14.60 -2.57
CA HIS A 184 -9.81 15.88 -2.45
C HIS A 184 -9.36 16.10 -1.00
N VAL A 185 -8.06 16.36 -0.80
CA VAL A 185 -7.46 16.50 0.53
C VAL A 185 -7.11 17.95 0.80
N THR A 186 -7.52 18.45 1.98
CA THR A 186 -7.24 19.82 2.42
C THR A 186 -6.61 19.78 3.82
N ASP A 187 -5.52 20.53 4.00
CA ASP A 187 -4.95 20.77 5.33
C ASP A 187 -5.85 21.77 6.09
N VAL A 188 -6.38 21.30 7.21
CA VAL A 188 -7.28 22.06 8.10
C VAL A 188 -6.71 22.20 9.50
N THR A 189 -5.42 22.00 9.67
CA THR A 189 -4.72 22.01 10.96
C THR A 189 -4.98 23.29 11.74
N LYS A 190 -4.83 24.43 11.08
CA LYS A 190 -5.09 25.74 11.69
C LYS A 190 -6.54 25.93 12.09
N ASP A 191 -7.46 25.51 11.23
CA ASP A 191 -8.90 25.66 11.47
C ASP A 191 -9.38 24.78 12.64
N VAL A 192 -8.74 23.64 12.86
CA VAL A 192 -9.07 22.74 13.98
C VAL A 192 -8.49 23.23 15.30
N PHE A 193 -7.25 23.74 15.32
CA PHE A 193 -6.53 24.05 16.56
C PHE A 193 -6.46 25.54 16.93
N GLU A 194 -6.33 26.46 15.97
CA GLU A 194 -6.10 27.89 16.27
C GLU A 194 -7.37 28.67 16.64
N ASN A 195 -8.56 28.20 16.28
CA ASN A 195 -9.80 28.89 16.58
C ASN A 195 -10.37 28.59 17.97
N LEU A 196 -9.65 27.90 18.86
CA LEU A 196 -10.01 27.69 20.27
C LEU A 196 -9.80 28.93 21.15
N ASN A 197 -9.09 29.96 20.66
CA ASN A 197 -8.72 31.15 21.44
C ASN A 197 -9.61 32.40 21.13
N ARG A 198 -10.78 32.23 20.58
CA ARG A 198 -11.69 33.36 20.21
C ARG A 198 -13.01 33.40 21.02
N ASP A 199 -13.04 32.81 22.21
CA ASP A 199 -14.12 33.01 23.19
C ASP A 199 -13.60 33.69 24.46
#